data_a8137e008b8ecc56ffb1fc12ce5b429a
#
_entry.id   a8137e008b8ecc56ffb1fc12ce5b429a
#
_cell.length_a   1.000
_cell.length_b   1.000
_cell.length_c   1.000
_cell.angle_alpha   90.00
_cell.angle_beta   90.00
_cell.angle_gamma   90.00
#
_symmetry.space_group_name_H-M   'P 1'
#
loop_
_entity.id
_entity.type
_entity.pdbx_description
1 polymer ?
#
loop_
_entity_poly.entity_id
_entity_poly.type
_entity_poly.pdbx_seq_one_letter_code
_entity_poly.pdbx_strand_id
1 'polypeptide(L)'
;MRKYDLVLVLRTSLKEADRKKILSGVKDSLKDAKISKEEDWGQKPLSYPIKREVSGFYVNIDIESENALPSDFEKKITSQDRVLRHLLIRGN
;
A
#
# COMPACT_ATOMS: atom_id res chain seq x y z
N MET A 1 7.35 -7.71 18.90
CA MET A 1 6.90 -6.71 17.92
C MET A 1 6.55 -7.41 16.62
N ARG A 2 5.42 -7.07 16.03
CA ARG A 2 4.97 -7.68 14.78
C ARG A 2 5.48 -6.88 13.60
N LYS A 3 5.91 -7.56 12.56
CA LYS A 3 6.39 -6.93 11.33
C LYS A 3 5.47 -7.31 10.18
N TYR A 4 5.16 -6.33 9.34
CA TYR A 4 4.31 -6.52 8.18
C TYR A 4 4.95 -5.87 6.97
N ASP A 5 4.78 -6.52 5.82
CA ASP A 5 5.16 -5.95 4.52
C ASP A 5 3.88 -5.63 3.76
N LEU A 6 3.67 -4.37 3.46
CA LEU A 6 2.53 -3.92 2.67
C LEU A 6 3.00 -3.51 1.29
N VAL A 7 2.49 -4.19 0.27
CA VAL A 7 2.76 -3.84 -1.12
C VAL A 7 1.50 -3.25 -1.70
N LEU A 8 1.60 -2.06 -2.24
CA LEU A 8 0.50 -1.37 -2.90
C LEU A 8 0.78 -1.25 -4.40
N VAL A 9 -0.22 -1.52 -5.21
CA VAL A 9 -0.17 -1.31 -6.65
C VAL A 9 -1.16 -0.20 -6.98
N LEU A 10 -0.65 0.95 -7.37
CA LEU A 10 -1.44 2.15 -7.64
C LEU A 10 -1.60 2.35 -9.15
N ARG A 11 -2.62 3.10 -9.54
CA ARG A 11 -2.82 3.45 -10.95
C ARG A 11 -1.68 4.33 -11.44
N THR A 12 -1.16 4.03 -12.62
CA THR A 12 -0.08 4.82 -13.23
C THR A 12 -0.55 6.19 -13.70
N SER A 13 -1.85 6.36 -13.90
CA SER A 13 -2.43 7.63 -14.30
C SER A 13 -2.44 8.68 -13.18
N LEU A 14 -2.14 8.27 -11.94
CA LEU A 14 -2.12 9.19 -10.82
C LEU A 14 -0.90 10.11 -10.87
N LYS A 15 -1.11 11.37 -10.49
CA LYS A 15 -0.02 12.32 -10.33
C LYS A 15 0.74 11.97 -9.04
N GLU A 16 2.00 12.40 -8.97
CA GLU A 16 2.84 12.17 -7.79
C GLU A 16 2.18 12.68 -6.51
N ALA A 17 1.55 13.85 -6.57
CA ALA A 17 0.86 14.41 -5.41
C ALA A 17 -0.28 13.51 -4.93
N ASP A 18 -1.01 12.89 -5.84
CA ASP A 18 -2.10 11.98 -5.50
C ASP A 18 -1.57 10.70 -4.88
N ARG A 19 -0.46 10.17 -5.39
CA ARG A 19 0.19 9.00 -4.78
C ARG A 19 0.63 9.29 -3.36
N LYS A 20 1.22 10.46 -3.12
CA LYS A 20 1.63 10.87 -1.77
C LYS A 20 0.46 10.99 -0.83
N LYS A 21 -0.69 11.48 -1.30
CA LYS A 21 -1.91 11.56 -0.48
C LYS A 21 -2.41 10.19 -0.06
N ILE A 22 -2.38 9.22 -0.98
CA ILE A 22 -2.78 7.84 -0.68
C ILE A 22 -1.86 7.25 0.39
N LEU A 23 -0.55 7.42 0.22
CA LEU A 23 0.44 6.91 1.18
C LEU A 23 0.29 7.57 2.54
N SER A 24 0.05 8.88 2.58
CA SER A 24 -0.21 9.59 3.83
C SER A 24 -1.45 9.05 4.53
N GLY A 25 -2.52 8.80 3.78
CA GLY A 25 -3.74 8.21 4.33
C GLY A 25 -3.52 6.84 4.92
N VAL A 26 -2.71 6.01 4.25
CA VAL A 26 -2.34 4.69 4.76
C VAL A 26 -1.57 4.82 6.06
N LYS A 27 -0.59 5.72 6.11
CA LYS A 27 0.21 5.96 7.32
C LYS A 27 -0.65 6.46 8.47
N ASP A 28 -1.58 7.37 8.19
CA ASP A 28 -2.48 7.94 9.21
C ASP A 28 -3.40 6.87 9.79
N SER A 29 -3.78 5.86 9.01
CA SER A 29 -4.61 4.77 9.51
C SER A 29 -3.85 3.80 10.40
N LEU A 30 -2.52 3.88 10.44
CA LEU A 30 -1.65 3.03 11.24
C LEU A 30 -1.18 3.78 12.49
N LYS A 31 -2.11 4.27 13.31
CA LYS A 31 -1.82 5.16 14.44
C LYS A 31 -0.79 4.62 15.43
N ASP A 32 -0.88 3.32 15.73
CA ASP A 32 0.00 2.70 16.73
C ASP A 32 1.15 1.92 16.09
N ALA A 33 1.31 2.05 14.79
CA ALA A 33 2.33 1.33 14.05
C ALA A 33 3.41 2.30 13.58
N LYS A 34 4.61 1.75 13.42
CA LYS A 34 5.76 2.50 12.95
C LYS A 34 6.14 2.04 11.55
N ILE A 35 6.41 2.98 10.67
CA ILE A 35 6.92 2.69 9.34
C ILE A 35 8.44 2.59 9.44
N SER A 36 8.98 1.39 9.29
CA SER A 36 10.43 1.18 9.37
C SER A 36 11.13 1.42 8.05
N LYS A 37 10.44 1.17 6.95
CA LYS A 37 11.01 1.34 5.62
C LYS A 37 9.91 1.60 4.60
N GLU A 38 10.19 2.44 3.63
CA GLU A 38 9.29 2.72 2.52
C GLU A 38 10.12 2.72 1.24
N GLU A 39 9.74 1.86 0.29
CA GLU A 39 10.43 1.75 -0.99
C GLU A 39 9.46 2.01 -2.13
N ASP A 40 9.88 2.83 -3.06
CA ASP A 40 9.15 3.08 -4.30
C ASP A 40 9.82 2.24 -5.38
N TRP A 41 9.11 1.20 -5.82
CA TRP A 41 9.63 0.29 -6.84
C TRP A 41 9.34 0.77 -8.26
N GLY A 42 8.59 1.86 -8.40
CA GLY A 42 8.30 2.45 -9.70
C GLY A 42 7.21 1.71 -10.46
N GLN A 43 7.08 2.09 -11.73
CA GLN A 43 6.08 1.51 -12.61
C GLN A 43 6.55 0.17 -13.17
N LYS A 44 5.69 -0.84 -13.07
CA LYS A 44 5.97 -2.17 -13.57
C LYS A 44 4.76 -2.72 -14.33
N PRO A 45 4.98 -3.54 -15.35
CA PRO A 45 3.85 -4.17 -16.06
C PRO A 45 3.14 -5.17 -15.15
N LEU A 46 1.82 -5.26 -15.29
CA LEU A 46 1.02 -6.24 -14.59
C LEU A 46 0.99 -7.53 -15.38
N SER A 47 0.92 -8.68 -14.68
CA SER A 47 0.80 -9.98 -15.34
C SER A 47 -0.50 -10.10 -16.12
N TYR A 48 -1.53 -9.41 -15.68
CA TYR A 48 -2.84 -9.34 -16.33
C TYR A 48 -3.45 -7.96 -15.99
N PRO A 49 -4.33 -7.43 -16.86
CA PRO A 49 -4.94 -6.13 -16.61
C PRO A 49 -5.80 -6.14 -15.34
N ILE A 50 -5.70 -5.06 -14.55
CA ILE A 50 -6.54 -4.85 -13.37
C ILE A 50 -7.24 -3.50 -13.57
N LYS A 51 -8.57 -3.48 -13.49
CA LYS A 51 -9.37 -2.28 -13.69
C LYS A 51 -8.96 -1.51 -14.95
N ARG A 52 -8.70 -2.26 -16.04
CA ARG A 52 -8.28 -1.73 -17.35
C ARG A 52 -6.87 -1.14 -17.38
N GLU A 53 -6.09 -1.32 -16.32
CA GLU A 53 -4.69 -0.90 -16.30
C GLU A 53 -3.80 -2.10 -16.65
N VAL A 54 -2.81 -1.87 -17.51
CA VAL A 54 -1.86 -2.91 -17.92
C VAL A 54 -0.55 -2.82 -17.15
N SER A 55 -0.34 -1.73 -16.42
CA SER A 55 0.82 -1.55 -15.54
C SER A 55 0.38 -0.87 -14.25
N GLY A 56 1.21 -0.96 -13.23
CA GLY A 56 0.94 -0.37 -11.94
C GLY A 56 2.18 0.24 -11.33
N PHE A 57 1.96 1.16 -10.41
CA PHE A 57 3.02 1.81 -9.66
C PHE A 57 3.16 1.09 -8.31
N TYR A 58 4.30 0.44 -8.09
CA TYR A 58 4.52 -0.42 -6.92
C TYR A 58 5.20 0.34 -5.80
N VAL A 59 4.65 0.23 -4.61
CA VAL A 59 5.22 0.80 -3.38
C VAL A 59 5.24 -0.27 -2.33
N ASN A 60 6.39 -0.44 -1.65
CA ASN A 60 6.54 -1.36 -0.54
C ASN A 60 6.73 -0.59 0.75
N ILE A 61 5.95 -0.93 1.77
CA ILE A 61 6.02 -0.28 3.08
C ILE A 61 6.23 -1.35 4.14
N ASP A 62 7.34 -1.25 4.88
CA ASP A 62 7.61 -2.13 6.01
C ASP A 62 7.06 -1.51 7.28
N ILE A 63 6.19 -2.23 7.97
CA ILE A 63 5.46 -1.75 9.14
C ILE A 63 5.85 -2.57 10.35
N GLU A 64 6.09 -1.91 11.47
CA GLU A 64 6.30 -2.55 12.76
C GLU A 64 5.20 -2.12 13.71
N SER A 65 4.57 -3.07 14.39
CA SER A 65 3.49 -2.80 15.32
C SER A 65 3.56 -3.75 16.51
N GLU A 66 3.32 -3.23 17.71
CA GLU A 66 3.24 -4.05 18.90
C GLU A 66 1.94 -4.84 18.93
N ASN A 67 0.90 -4.30 18.34
CA ASN A 67 -0.42 -4.91 18.27
C ASN A 67 -0.76 -5.29 16.84
N ALA A 68 -1.79 -6.12 16.69
CA ALA A 68 -2.30 -6.44 15.36
C ALA A 68 -2.84 -5.17 14.70
N LEU A 69 -2.73 -5.11 13.38
CA LEU A 69 -3.27 -3.97 12.63
C LEU A 69 -4.80 -3.93 12.76
N PRO A 70 -5.42 -2.73 12.68
CA PRO A 70 -6.87 -2.61 12.76
C PRO A 70 -7.55 -3.50 11.71
N SER A 71 -8.67 -4.11 12.08
CA SER A 71 -9.39 -5.01 11.19
C SER A 71 -9.95 -4.30 9.96
N ASP A 72 -10.20 -3.00 10.04
CA ASP A 72 -10.72 -2.21 8.94
C ASP A 72 -9.62 -1.59 8.07
N PHE A 73 -8.35 -1.81 8.41
CA PHE A 73 -7.22 -1.25 7.69
C PHE A 73 -7.22 -1.65 6.21
N GLU A 74 -7.35 -2.93 5.93
CA GLU A 74 -7.38 -3.42 4.56
C GLU A 74 -8.61 -2.91 3.81
N LYS A 75 -9.75 -2.82 4.50
CA LYS A 75 -10.98 -2.29 3.90
C LYS A 75 -10.81 -0.85 3.46
N LYS A 76 -10.12 -0.04 4.25
CA LYS A 76 -9.85 1.36 3.90
C LYS A 76 -8.97 1.45 2.66
N ILE A 77 -8.01 0.55 2.52
CA ILE A 77 -7.15 0.51 1.34
C ILE A 77 -7.95 0.07 0.11
N THR A 78 -8.69 -1.02 0.21
CA THR A 78 -9.43 -1.58 -0.92
C THR A 78 -10.59 -0.71 -1.37
N SER A 79 -11.13 0.14 -0.49
CA SER A 79 -12.20 1.05 -0.85
C SER A 79 -11.74 2.20 -1.76
N GLN A 80 -10.44 2.42 -1.87
CA GLN A 80 -9.91 3.46 -2.74
C GLN A 80 -9.79 2.96 -4.17
N ASP A 81 -10.49 3.60 -5.09
CA ASP A 81 -10.48 3.22 -6.50
C ASP A 81 -9.10 3.39 -7.14
N ARG A 82 -8.26 4.23 -6.55
CA ARG A 82 -6.90 4.50 -7.03
C ARG A 82 -5.92 3.38 -6.75
N VAL A 83 -6.26 2.49 -5.81
CA VAL A 83 -5.44 1.33 -5.47
C VAL A 83 -5.94 0.14 -6.29
N LEU A 84 -5.09 -0.37 -7.18
CA LEU A 84 -5.43 -1.52 -8.02
C LEU A 84 -5.41 -2.81 -7.24
N ARG A 85 -4.42 -2.97 -6.38
CA ARG A 85 -4.23 -4.18 -5.60
C ARG A 85 -3.39 -3.86 -4.37
N HIS A 86 -3.59 -4.63 -3.32
CA HIS A 86 -2.73 -4.58 -2.15
C HIS A 86 -2.36 -6.00 -1.72
N LEU A 87 -1.22 -6.12 -1.06
CA LEU A 87 -0.77 -7.37 -0.48
C LEU A 87 -0.15 -7.05 0.88
N LEU A 88 -0.73 -7.64 1.93
CA LEU A 88 -0.23 -7.49 3.29
C LEU A 88 0.33 -8.83 3.75
N ILE A 89 1.64 -8.88 3.98
CA ILE A 89 2.32 -10.08 4.41
C ILE A 89 2.82 -9.86 5.83
N ARG A 90 2.52 -10.81 6.72
CA ARG A 90 3.05 -10.77 8.07
C ARG A 90 4.46 -11.37 8.07
N GLY A 91 5.44 -10.55 8.44
CA GLY A 91 6.80 -10.98 8.63
C GLY A 91 7.03 -11.44 10.07
N ASN A 92 8.17 -11.98 10.33
CA ASN A 92 8.56 -12.38 11.68
C ASN A 92 9.27 -11.27 12.41
#